data_a7b10a90a62b7c0e5fa2b9234b99d695
#
_entry.id   a7b10a90a62b7c0e5fa2b9234b99d695
#
_cell.length_a   1.000
_cell.length_b   1.000
_cell.length_c   1.000
_cell.angle_alpha   90.00
_cell.angle_beta   90.00
_cell.angle_gamma   90.00
#
_symmetry.space_group_name_H-M   'P 1'
#
loop_
_entity.id
_entity.type
_entity.pdbx_description
1 polymer ?
#
loop_
_entity_poly.entity_id
_entity_poly.type
_entity_poly.pdbx_seq_one_letter_code
_entity_poly.pdbx_strand_id
1 'polypeptide(L)'
;VIFTSDNGPWLNYGNHAGSAFPLREGKGTMWEGGSRVPCIMRWPGRITAGSVSHQLAATIDILPTIAAITGADLPARSIDGVNIQAILKGDTRATLRDEYYYYYGGELIAVRKGKMKLVFPHSYRSYAGIEPGLDGYPGIYKGILGKYAVGKSKLELYDLDNDISESQDVSGMYPDVVERLQILGQKAREELGDRLTGTIGTGV
;
A
#
# COMPACT_ATOMS: atom_id res chain seq x y z
N VAL A 1 3.30 4.78 21.87
CA VAL A 1 4.42 4.31 21.01
C VAL A 1 3.82 3.74 19.74
N ILE A 2 4.37 4.14 18.59
CA ILE A 2 4.02 3.59 17.27
C ILE A 2 5.32 3.03 16.69
N PHE A 3 5.29 1.77 16.29
CA PHE A 3 6.37 1.09 15.57
C PHE A 3 5.81 0.64 14.23
N THR A 4 6.38 1.14 13.15
CA THR A 4 6.00 0.83 11.77
C THR A 4 7.18 1.05 10.83
N SER A 5 7.01 0.77 9.55
CA SER A 5 7.97 1.10 8.49
C SER A 5 7.35 2.10 7.51
N ASP A 6 8.18 2.80 6.77
CA ASP A 6 7.77 3.71 5.71
C ASP A 6 7.37 2.99 4.42
N ASN A 7 7.95 1.80 4.19
CA ASN A 7 7.71 0.95 3.00
C ASN A 7 8.12 -0.49 3.28
N GLY A 8 7.80 -1.37 2.34
CA GLY A 8 8.20 -2.78 2.39
C GLY A 8 9.72 -2.98 2.33
N PRO A 9 10.19 -4.21 2.58
CA PRO A 9 11.62 -4.52 2.66
C PRO A 9 12.33 -4.38 1.32
N TRP A 10 13.58 -3.99 1.36
CA TRP A 10 14.43 -3.88 0.16
C TRP A 10 15.09 -5.22 -0.18
N LEU A 11 14.29 -6.15 -0.69
CA LEU A 11 14.63 -7.57 -0.87
C LEU A 11 15.94 -7.83 -1.63
N ASN A 12 16.39 -6.85 -2.43
CA ASN A 12 17.66 -6.94 -3.16
C ASN A 12 18.88 -7.11 -2.24
N TYR A 13 18.80 -6.71 -0.97
CA TYR A 13 19.89 -6.81 -0.02
C TYR A 13 19.92 -8.12 0.79
N GLY A 14 19.09 -9.10 0.42
CA GLY A 14 19.12 -10.44 0.98
C GLY A 14 19.03 -10.49 2.50
N ASN A 15 20.06 -10.97 3.18
CA ASN A 15 20.08 -11.15 4.63
C ASN A 15 19.94 -9.85 5.46
N HIS A 16 20.10 -8.68 4.83
CA HIS A 16 19.87 -7.37 5.46
C HIS A 16 18.48 -6.78 5.16
N ALA A 17 17.71 -7.41 4.28
CA ALA A 17 16.47 -6.82 3.76
C ALA A 17 15.25 -7.06 4.65
N GLY A 18 15.23 -8.11 5.45
CA GLY A 18 14.01 -8.65 6.02
C GLY A 18 13.21 -9.47 5.03
N SER A 19 11.91 -9.64 5.29
CA SER A 19 11.03 -10.45 4.44
C SER A 19 9.68 -9.77 4.24
N ALA A 20 9.15 -9.82 3.03
CA ALA A 20 7.78 -9.44 2.71
C ALA A 20 6.83 -10.65 2.71
N PHE A 21 7.35 -11.89 2.78
CA PHE A 21 6.53 -13.10 2.69
C PHE A 21 5.34 -13.09 3.67
N PRO A 22 4.12 -13.44 3.23
CA PRO A 22 3.75 -13.99 1.91
C PRO A 22 3.37 -12.95 0.84
N LEU A 23 3.62 -11.66 1.07
CA LEU A 23 3.24 -10.57 0.20
C LEU A 23 4.11 -10.53 -1.06
N ARG A 24 3.51 -10.07 -2.17
CA ARG A 24 4.20 -9.97 -3.46
C ARG A 24 5.17 -8.80 -3.48
N GLU A 25 6.39 -9.04 -4.05
CA GLU A 25 7.42 -8.03 -4.29
C GLU A 25 7.90 -7.34 -2.99
N GLY A 26 8.41 -6.13 -3.08
CA GLY A 26 8.97 -5.36 -1.96
C GLY A 26 9.13 -3.87 -2.29
N LYS A 27 10.02 -3.19 -1.58
CA LYS A 27 10.30 -1.76 -1.71
C LYS A 27 10.41 -1.29 -3.16
N GLY A 28 9.72 -0.20 -3.48
CA GLY A 28 9.72 0.40 -4.83
C GLY A 28 8.70 -0.22 -5.78
N THR A 29 7.74 -0.95 -5.24
CA THR A 29 6.56 -1.43 -5.96
C THR A 29 5.29 -1.10 -5.18
N MET A 30 4.15 -1.14 -5.84
CA MET A 30 2.84 -0.97 -5.22
C MET A 30 2.07 -2.29 -5.03
N TRP A 31 2.77 -3.42 -5.17
CA TRP A 31 2.30 -4.70 -4.67
C TRP A 31 2.24 -4.69 -3.14
N GLU A 32 1.47 -5.58 -2.53
CA GLU A 32 1.31 -5.59 -1.07
C GLU A 32 2.67 -5.66 -0.34
N GLY A 33 3.66 -6.40 -0.88
CA GLY A 33 4.99 -6.46 -0.27
C GLY A 33 5.79 -5.15 -0.31
N GLY A 34 5.44 -4.23 -1.20
CA GLY A 34 6.07 -2.92 -1.27
C GLY A 34 5.40 -1.83 -0.43
N SER A 35 4.09 -1.98 -0.19
CA SER A 35 3.26 -0.94 0.44
C SER A 35 2.67 -1.33 1.79
N ARG A 36 2.36 -2.62 2.02
CA ARG A 36 1.82 -3.09 3.29
C ARG A 36 2.95 -3.42 4.26
N VAL A 37 2.96 -2.72 5.38
CA VAL A 37 4.01 -2.78 6.40
C VAL A 37 3.46 -3.21 7.75
N PRO A 38 4.27 -3.83 8.63
CA PRO A 38 3.87 -4.09 10.00
C PRO A 38 3.63 -2.77 10.74
N CYS A 39 2.60 -2.76 11.59
CA CYS A 39 2.33 -1.64 12.47
C CYS A 39 1.95 -2.16 13.86
N ILE A 40 2.70 -1.74 14.87
CA ILE A 40 2.46 -2.09 16.28
C ILE A 40 2.26 -0.79 17.04
N MET A 41 1.11 -0.67 17.70
CA MET A 41 0.80 0.51 18.51
C MET A 41 0.60 0.11 19.97
N ARG A 42 1.20 0.88 20.87
CA ARG A 42 1.09 0.67 22.31
C ARG A 42 0.66 1.96 23.00
N TRP A 43 -0.46 1.89 23.69
CA TRP A 43 -0.98 2.96 24.53
C TRP A 43 -1.68 2.36 25.75
N PRO A 44 -0.95 2.16 26.88
CA PRO A 44 -1.51 1.55 28.07
C PRO A 44 -2.78 2.26 28.55
N GLY A 45 -3.80 1.47 28.90
CA GLY A 45 -5.11 1.98 29.34
C GLY A 45 -6.02 2.51 28.21
N ARG A 46 -5.55 2.50 26.96
CA ARG A 46 -6.33 2.96 25.78
C ARG A 46 -6.40 1.94 24.67
N ILE A 47 -5.32 1.21 24.42
CA ILE A 47 -5.28 0.11 23.45
C ILE A 47 -5.20 -1.18 24.24
N THR A 48 -6.11 -2.11 23.98
CA THR A 48 -6.14 -3.42 24.63
C THR A 48 -4.90 -4.21 24.24
N ALA A 49 -4.17 -4.74 25.23
CA ALA A 49 -2.99 -5.55 24.99
C ALA A 49 -3.35 -6.82 24.19
N GLY A 50 -2.53 -7.16 23.20
CA GLY A 50 -2.73 -8.34 22.35
C GLY A 50 -3.87 -8.21 21.34
N SER A 51 -4.53 -7.04 21.23
CA SER A 51 -5.55 -6.82 20.19
C SER A 51 -4.92 -6.75 18.80
N VAL A 52 -5.62 -7.30 17.81
CA VAL A 52 -5.26 -7.25 16.38
C VAL A 52 -6.40 -6.63 15.61
N SER A 53 -6.07 -5.76 14.66
CA SER A 53 -7.03 -5.18 13.71
C SER A 53 -6.60 -5.48 12.28
N HIS A 54 -7.56 -5.86 11.45
CA HIS A 54 -7.39 -6.06 10.00
C HIS A 54 -7.97 -4.89 9.18
N GLN A 55 -8.37 -3.82 9.86
CA GLN A 55 -8.89 -2.61 9.21
C GLN A 55 -7.80 -1.92 8.39
N LEU A 56 -8.18 -1.39 7.22
CA LEU A 56 -7.28 -0.61 6.40
C LEU A 56 -6.95 0.71 7.10
N ALA A 57 -5.66 0.94 7.30
CA ALA A 57 -5.12 2.18 7.82
C ALA A 57 -3.83 2.53 7.07
N ALA A 58 -3.48 3.80 7.03
CA ALA A 58 -2.30 4.28 6.34
C ALA A 58 -1.46 5.20 7.25
N THR A 59 -0.19 5.40 6.91
CA THR A 59 0.70 6.29 7.69
C THR A 59 0.20 7.73 7.73
N ILE A 60 -0.52 8.19 6.71
CA ILE A 60 -1.16 9.51 6.68
C ILE A 60 -2.26 9.69 7.75
N ASP A 61 -2.79 8.58 8.30
CA ASP A 61 -3.81 8.62 9.35
C ASP A 61 -3.24 8.94 10.73
N ILE A 62 -1.91 8.89 10.89
CA ILE A 62 -1.23 9.17 12.16
C ILE A 62 -1.45 10.63 12.59
N LEU A 63 -1.28 11.58 11.68
CA LEU A 63 -1.42 13.01 11.98
C LEU A 63 -2.82 13.37 12.51
N PRO A 64 -3.93 13.09 11.81
CA PRO A 64 -5.26 13.43 12.32
C PRO A 64 -5.63 12.64 13.58
N THR A 65 -5.09 11.42 13.74
CA THR A 65 -5.31 10.64 14.96
C THR A 65 -4.62 11.29 16.16
N ILE A 66 -3.38 11.73 16.03
CA ILE A 66 -2.65 12.43 17.10
C ILE A 66 -3.32 13.76 17.41
N ALA A 67 -3.72 14.54 16.41
CA ALA A 67 -4.43 15.79 16.59
C ALA A 67 -5.72 15.59 17.43
N ALA A 68 -6.52 14.59 17.07
CA ALA A 68 -7.73 14.25 17.82
C ALA A 68 -7.46 13.76 19.26
N ILE A 69 -6.33 13.10 19.51
CA ILE A 69 -5.92 12.66 20.85
C ILE A 69 -5.49 13.82 21.74
N THR A 70 -4.77 14.78 21.16
CA THR A 70 -4.16 15.89 21.89
C THR A 70 -5.03 17.14 21.94
N GLY A 71 -6.09 17.20 21.12
CA GLY A 71 -6.91 18.40 20.93
C GLY A 71 -6.21 19.48 20.08
N ALA A 72 -5.18 19.11 19.33
CA ALA A 72 -4.50 20.02 18.42
C ALA A 72 -5.31 20.24 17.15
N ASP A 73 -5.21 21.45 16.61
CA ASP A 73 -5.84 21.79 15.33
C ASP A 73 -5.13 21.08 14.17
N LEU A 74 -5.91 20.69 13.18
CA LEU A 74 -5.41 20.23 11.88
C LEU A 74 -5.08 21.44 11.00
N PRO A 75 -4.21 21.25 9.97
CA PRO A 75 -3.99 22.27 8.96
C PRO A 75 -5.31 22.74 8.34
N ALA A 76 -5.41 24.03 8.01
CA ALA A 76 -6.59 24.59 7.34
C ALA A 76 -6.83 23.97 5.94
N ARG A 77 -5.76 23.44 5.31
CA ARG A 77 -5.83 22.69 4.05
C ARG A 77 -6.39 21.29 4.30
N SER A 78 -7.21 20.81 3.38
CA SER A 78 -7.68 19.42 3.40
C SER A 78 -6.51 18.42 3.41
N ILE A 79 -6.65 17.35 4.16
CA ILE A 79 -5.68 16.24 4.25
C ILE A 79 -6.39 14.91 3.97
N ASP A 80 -5.65 13.95 3.43
CA ASP A 80 -6.19 12.63 3.06
C ASP A 80 -6.25 11.65 4.25
N GLY A 81 -5.58 11.98 5.34
CA GLY A 81 -5.55 11.16 6.55
C GLY A 81 -6.89 11.18 7.29
N VAL A 82 -7.27 10.08 7.90
CA VAL A 82 -8.46 9.94 8.75
C VAL A 82 -8.09 9.60 10.18
N ASN A 83 -8.91 10.01 11.14
CA ASN A 83 -8.70 9.67 12.55
C ASN A 83 -9.07 8.20 12.81
N ILE A 84 -8.09 7.37 13.16
CA ILE A 84 -8.26 5.93 13.41
C ILE A 84 -8.41 5.56 14.89
N GLN A 85 -8.74 6.49 15.77
CA GLN A 85 -8.91 6.21 17.21
C GLN A 85 -9.93 5.11 17.51
N ALA A 86 -10.99 5.00 16.72
CA ALA A 86 -12.00 3.96 16.91
C ALA A 86 -11.39 2.56 16.71
N ILE A 87 -10.56 2.39 15.70
CA ILE A 87 -9.80 1.13 15.48
C ILE A 87 -8.88 0.85 16.66
N LEU A 88 -8.14 1.85 17.14
CA LEU A 88 -7.22 1.70 18.28
C LEU A 88 -7.93 1.30 19.58
N LYS A 89 -9.19 1.73 19.74
CA LYS A 89 -10.05 1.35 20.88
C LYS A 89 -10.74 -0.01 20.71
N GLY A 90 -10.49 -0.70 19.59
CA GLY A 90 -11.05 -2.02 19.32
C GLY A 90 -12.47 -2.00 18.73
N ASP A 91 -12.93 -0.89 18.16
CA ASP A 91 -14.20 -0.86 17.44
C ASP A 91 -14.07 -1.60 16.09
N THR A 92 -14.53 -2.84 16.06
CA THR A 92 -14.48 -3.69 14.87
C THR A 92 -15.49 -3.30 13.78
N ARG A 93 -16.44 -2.41 14.09
CA ARG A 93 -17.49 -1.93 13.15
C ARG A 93 -17.09 -0.62 12.47
N ALA A 94 -16.08 0.05 12.98
CA ALA A 94 -15.60 1.30 12.38
C ALA A 94 -14.87 1.00 11.06
N THR A 95 -15.49 1.30 9.94
CA THR A 95 -14.84 1.35 8.63
C THR A 95 -14.47 2.81 8.35
N LEU A 96 -13.27 3.19 8.73
CA LEU A 96 -12.81 4.58 8.65
C LEU A 96 -12.18 4.90 7.29
N ARG A 97 -11.54 3.90 6.69
CA ARG A 97 -10.97 3.96 5.35
C ARG A 97 -11.40 2.72 4.57
N ASP A 98 -12.15 2.91 3.51
CA ASP A 98 -12.62 1.83 2.61
C ASP A 98 -11.89 1.86 1.27
N GLU A 99 -11.30 2.99 0.92
CA GLU A 99 -10.61 3.22 -0.35
C GLU A 99 -9.14 3.56 -0.11
N TYR A 100 -8.25 3.07 -1.00
CA TYR A 100 -6.83 3.42 -0.98
C TYR A 100 -6.29 3.49 -2.41
N TYR A 101 -5.48 4.53 -2.67
CA TYR A 101 -4.86 4.79 -3.95
C TYR A 101 -3.36 4.53 -3.87
N TYR A 102 -2.86 3.64 -4.71
CA TYR A 102 -1.46 3.25 -4.73
C TYR A 102 -0.73 4.07 -5.78
N TYR A 103 0.01 5.06 -5.34
CA TYR A 103 0.84 5.91 -6.20
C TYR A 103 2.32 5.58 -6.07
N TYR A 104 3.01 5.54 -7.20
CA TYR A 104 4.46 5.46 -7.25
C TYR A 104 5.03 6.43 -8.27
N GLY A 105 5.91 7.37 -7.82
CA GLY A 105 6.53 8.36 -8.71
C GLY A 105 5.53 9.27 -9.45
N GLY A 106 4.33 9.49 -8.89
CA GLY A 106 3.26 10.27 -9.49
C GLY A 106 2.40 9.49 -10.48
N GLU A 107 2.55 8.17 -10.53
CA GLU A 107 1.75 7.24 -11.34
C GLU A 107 0.72 6.53 -10.48
N LEU A 108 -0.55 6.51 -10.89
CA LEU A 108 -1.58 5.73 -10.22
C LEU A 108 -1.46 4.27 -10.65
N ILE A 109 -0.89 3.46 -9.79
CA ILE A 109 -0.58 2.06 -10.06
C ILE A 109 -1.77 1.14 -9.77
N ALA A 110 -2.49 1.40 -8.68
CA ALA A 110 -3.64 0.59 -8.31
C ALA A 110 -4.64 1.39 -7.46
N VAL A 111 -5.85 0.88 -7.39
CA VAL A 111 -6.87 1.34 -6.44
C VAL A 111 -7.42 0.14 -5.67
N ARG A 112 -7.75 0.35 -4.41
CA ARG A 112 -8.36 -0.65 -3.54
C ARG A 112 -9.67 -0.12 -2.97
N LYS A 113 -10.69 -0.98 -2.93
CA LYS A 113 -11.90 -0.74 -2.15
C LYS A 113 -12.29 -2.01 -1.40
N GLY A 114 -12.37 -1.88 -0.07
CA GLY A 114 -12.52 -3.04 0.80
C GLY A 114 -11.38 -4.05 0.59
N LYS A 115 -11.72 -5.27 0.22
CA LYS A 115 -10.75 -6.35 -0.07
C LYS A 115 -10.26 -6.40 -1.51
N MET A 116 -10.93 -5.71 -2.44
CA MET A 116 -10.64 -5.79 -3.87
C MET A 116 -9.64 -4.73 -4.29
N LYS A 117 -8.55 -5.15 -4.93
CA LYS A 117 -7.49 -4.28 -5.46
C LYS A 117 -7.39 -4.43 -6.97
N LEU A 118 -7.61 -3.34 -7.69
CA LEU A 118 -7.44 -3.27 -9.14
C LEU A 118 -6.09 -2.64 -9.46
N VAL A 119 -5.25 -3.37 -10.16
CA VAL A 119 -3.95 -2.91 -10.65
C VAL A 119 -4.08 -2.45 -12.10
N PHE A 120 -3.59 -1.25 -12.40
CA PHE A 120 -3.58 -0.70 -13.75
C PHE A 120 -2.36 -1.17 -14.56
N PRO A 121 -2.44 -1.20 -15.89
CA PRO A 121 -1.29 -1.55 -16.73
C PRO A 121 -0.12 -0.60 -16.50
N HIS A 122 1.03 -1.14 -16.07
CA HIS A 122 2.25 -0.36 -15.86
C HIS A 122 3.49 -1.25 -15.92
N SER A 123 4.66 -0.63 -16.03
CA SER A 123 5.94 -1.31 -15.84
C SER A 123 6.46 -1.02 -14.44
N TYR A 124 6.99 -2.04 -13.76
CA TYR A 124 7.50 -1.89 -12.40
C TYR A 124 8.86 -2.57 -12.23
N ARG A 125 9.61 -2.13 -11.23
CA ARG A 125 10.79 -2.83 -10.72
C ARG A 125 10.34 -4.17 -10.16
N SER A 126 11.01 -5.26 -10.52
CA SER A 126 10.70 -6.59 -9.98
C SER A 126 11.93 -7.21 -9.34
N TYR A 127 11.69 -7.97 -8.30
CA TYR A 127 12.69 -8.79 -7.62
C TYR A 127 12.80 -10.21 -8.24
N ALA A 128 12.00 -10.53 -9.24
CA ALA A 128 12.01 -11.82 -9.89
C ALA A 128 13.37 -12.13 -10.54
N GLY A 129 13.94 -13.28 -10.18
CA GLY A 129 15.22 -13.75 -10.73
C GLY A 129 16.45 -12.95 -10.30
N ILE A 130 16.34 -12.12 -9.27
CA ILE A 130 17.49 -11.51 -8.62
C ILE A 130 18.14 -12.55 -7.70
N GLU A 131 19.44 -12.71 -7.81
CA GLU A 131 20.26 -13.38 -6.81
C GLU A 131 20.41 -12.40 -5.64
N PRO A 132 19.79 -12.65 -4.47
CA PRO A 132 19.79 -11.69 -3.37
C PRO A 132 21.20 -11.35 -2.92
N GLY A 133 21.39 -10.10 -2.52
CA GLY A 133 22.67 -9.63 -1.98
C GLY A 133 22.99 -10.24 -0.61
N LEU A 134 24.20 -10.03 -0.17
CA LEU A 134 24.71 -10.55 1.09
C LEU A 134 25.56 -9.48 1.77
N ASP A 135 25.51 -9.41 3.11
CA ASP A 135 26.39 -8.59 3.96
C ASP A 135 26.42 -7.10 3.57
N GLY A 136 25.24 -6.55 3.22
CA GLY A 136 25.07 -5.14 2.86
C GLY A 136 25.31 -4.82 1.39
N TYR A 137 25.69 -5.79 0.58
CA TYR A 137 25.80 -5.62 -0.86
C TYR A 137 24.45 -5.90 -1.56
N PRO A 138 24.11 -5.17 -2.62
CA PRO A 138 22.90 -5.43 -3.39
C PRO A 138 23.03 -6.74 -4.17
N GLY A 139 21.89 -7.32 -4.54
CA GLY A 139 21.82 -8.53 -5.35
C GLY A 139 22.23 -8.30 -6.80
N ILE A 140 22.28 -9.41 -7.54
CA ILE A 140 22.71 -9.44 -8.94
C ILE A 140 21.55 -9.88 -9.82
N TYR A 141 21.30 -9.15 -10.89
CA TYR A 141 20.38 -9.55 -11.95
C TYR A 141 21.10 -9.62 -13.30
N LYS A 142 21.11 -10.81 -13.93
CA LYS A 142 21.81 -11.05 -15.20
C LYS A 142 23.27 -10.57 -15.17
N GLY A 143 24.00 -10.90 -14.08
CA GLY A 143 25.41 -10.56 -13.91
C GLY A 143 25.70 -9.08 -13.56
N ILE A 144 24.69 -8.26 -13.34
CA ILE A 144 24.87 -6.82 -13.04
C ILE A 144 24.45 -6.55 -11.60
N LEU A 145 25.39 -6.06 -10.79
CA LEU A 145 25.19 -5.70 -9.39
C LEU A 145 24.17 -4.55 -9.26
N GLY A 146 23.24 -4.70 -8.33
CA GLY A 146 22.21 -3.68 -8.03
C GLY A 146 21.13 -3.52 -9.10
N LYS A 147 21.18 -4.26 -10.20
CA LYS A 147 20.16 -4.21 -11.25
C LYS A 147 18.91 -4.98 -10.83
N TYR A 148 17.78 -4.55 -11.35
CA TYR A 148 16.47 -5.18 -11.16
C TYR A 148 15.93 -5.77 -12.46
N ALA A 149 15.04 -6.74 -12.33
CA ALA A 149 14.16 -7.12 -13.41
C ALA A 149 13.12 -6.02 -13.66
N VAL A 150 12.48 -6.08 -14.82
CA VAL A 150 11.32 -5.24 -15.15
C VAL A 150 10.12 -6.15 -15.31
N GLY A 151 9.15 -5.97 -14.40
CA GLY A 151 7.83 -6.56 -14.49
C GLY A 151 6.88 -5.67 -15.29
N LYS A 152 5.83 -6.27 -15.81
CA LYS A 152 4.70 -5.57 -16.46
C LYS A 152 3.40 -6.15 -15.94
N SER A 153 2.51 -5.31 -15.49
CA SER A 153 1.13 -5.68 -15.19
C SER A 153 0.22 -5.38 -16.38
N LYS A 154 -0.87 -6.09 -16.44
CA LYS A 154 -2.06 -5.75 -17.23
C LYS A 154 -3.07 -5.06 -16.32
N LEU A 155 -4.31 -4.95 -16.75
CA LEU A 155 -5.43 -4.64 -15.87
C LEU A 155 -5.79 -5.93 -15.13
N GLU A 156 -5.54 -6.00 -13.82
CA GLU A 156 -5.63 -7.21 -13.01
C GLU A 156 -6.36 -6.90 -11.70
N LEU A 157 -7.24 -7.80 -11.26
CA LEU A 157 -8.01 -7.66 -10.02
C LEU A 157 -7.62 -8.74 -9.02
N TYR A 158 -7.39 -8.35 -7.77
CA TYR A 158 -7.02 -9.27 -6.68
C TYR A 158 -7.98 -9.18 -5.50
N ASP A 159 -8.35 -10.32 -4.90
CA ASP A 159 -9.09 -10.44 -3.64
C ASP A 159 -8.11 -10.64 -2.49
N LEU A 160 -7.72 -9.57 -1.81
CA LEU A 160 -6.68 -9.58 -0.78
C LEU A 160 -7.05 -10.34 0.51
N ASP A 161 -8.32 -10.69 0.71
CA ASP A 161 -8.72 -11.53 1.84
C ASP A 161 -8.42 -13.00 1.55
N ASN A 162 -8.51 -13.43 0.28
CA ASN A 162 -8.28 -14.80 -0.14
C ASN A 162 -6.91 -15.02 -0.80
N ASP A 163 -6.31 -13.96 -1.34
CA ASP A 163 -5.03 -13.98 -2.04
C ASP A 163 -4.20 -12.74 -1.68
N ILE A 164 -3.63 -12.75 -0.48
CA ILE A 164 -2.77 -11.67 0.00
C ILE A 164 -1.45 -11.54 -0.77
N SER A 165 -1.09 -12.59 -1.51
CA SER A 165 0.12 -12.66 -2.35
C SER A 165 -0.09 -12.14 -3.77
N GLU A 166 -1.31 -11.71 -4.11
CA GLU A 166 -1.64 -11.16 -5.43
C GLU A 166 -1.20 -12.07 -6.58
N SER A 167 -1.47 -13.38 -6.42
CA SER A 167 -1.01 -14.43 -7.33
C SER A 167 -2.06 -14.83 -8.37
N GLN A 168 -3.35 -14.57 -8.10
CA GLN A 168 -4.47 -14.99 -8.93
C GLN A 168 -5.30 -13.78 -9.39
N ASP A 169 -5.20 -13.45 -10.68
CA ASP A 169 -6.07 -12.45 -11.29
C ASP A 169 -7.49 -12.99 -11.40
N VAL A 170 -8.43 -12.29 -10.75
CA VAL A 170 -9.87 -12.61 -10.74
C VAL A 170 -10.70 -11.62 -11.56
N SER A 171 -10.07 -10.78 -12.38
CA SER A 171 -10.78 -9.76 -13.18
C SER A 171 -11.86 -10.32 -14.08
N GLY A 172 -11.63 -11.47 -14.68
CA GLY A 172 -12.61 -12.16 -15.51
C GLY A 172 -13.82 -12.71 -14.74
N MET A 173 -13.68 -12.92 -13.42
CA MET A 173 -14.76 -13.41 -12.56
C MET A 173 -15.66 -12.28 -12.03
N TYR A 174 -15.13 -11.06 -11.94
CA TYR A 174 -15.81 -9.90 -11.33
C TYR A 174 -15.74 -8.65 -12.22
N PRO A 175 -16.27 -8.69 -13.46
CA PRO A 175 -16.18 -7.56 -14.39
C PRO A 175 -16.88 -6.29 -13.86
N ASP A 176 -17.94 -6.42 -13.10
CA ASP A 176 -18.64 -5.31 -12.47
C ASP A 176 -17.79 -4.63 -11.37
N VAL A 177 -16.97 -5.39 -10.65
CA VAL A 177 -16.00 -4.83 -9.68
C VAL A 177 -14.89 -4.09 -10.39
N VAL A 178 -14.38 -4.65 -11.50
CA VAL A 178 -13.37 -4.00 -12.34
C VAL A 178 -13.89 -2.65 -12.80
N GLU A 179 -15.11 -2.58 -13.36
CA GLU A 179 -15.70 -1.31 -13.82
C GLU A 179 -15.81 -0.28 -12.69
N ARG A 180 -16.33 -0.66 -11.52
CA ARG A 180 -16.44 0.24 -10.36
C ARG A 180 -15.07 0.76 -9.90
N LEU A 181 -14.05 -0.09 -9.90
CA LEU A 181 -12.71 0.31 -9.49
C LEU A 181 -11.99 1.13 -10.57
N GLN A 182 -12.31 0.94 -11.85
CA GLN A 182 -11.84 1.84 -12.92
C GLN A 182 -12.43 3.25 -12.75
N ILE A 183 -13.73 3.36 -12.41
CA ILE A 183 -14.37 4.65 -12.10
C ILE A 183 -13.69 5.30 -10.89
N LEU A 184 -13.39 4.54 -9.84
CA LEU A 184 -12.65 5.03 -8.69
C LEU A 184 -11.25 5.54 -9.07
N GLY A 185 -10.54 4.80 -9.92
CA GLY A 185 -9.25 5.22 -10.45
C GLY A 185 -9.32 6.49 -11.30
N GLN A 186 -10.38 6.63 -12.09
CA GLN A 186 -10.59 7.85 -12.88
C GLN A 186 -10.83 9.07 -11.97
N LYS A 187 -11.62 8.92 -10.91
CA LYS A 187 -11.82 9.98 -9.91
C LYS A 187 -10.49 10.37 -9.24
N ALA A 188 -9.67 9.39 -8.85
CA ALA A 188 -8.35 9.66 -8.27
C ALA A 188 -7.43 10.42 -9.25
N ARG A 189 -7.46 10.09 -10.54
CA ARG A 189 -6.69 10.81 -11.58
C ARG A 189 -7.13 12.26 -11.73
N GLU A 190 -8.41 12.51 -11.73
CA GLU A 190 -8.98 13.86 -11.85
C GLU A 190 -8.63 14.73 -10.64
N GLU A 191 -8.58 14.16 -9.46
CA GLU A 191 -8.27 14.85 -8.22
C GLU A 191 -6.76 15.01 -8.01
N LEU A 192 -5.99 13.91 -8.09
CA LEU A 192 -4.58 13.85 -7.69
C LEU A 192 -3.61 13.88 -8.88
N GLY A 193 -4.10 13.67 -10.09
CA GLY A 193 -3.29 13.51 -11.29
C GLY A 193 -2.78 12.08 -11.48
N ASP A 194 -2.21 11.83 -12.68
CA ASP A 194 -1.57 10.55 -13.00
C ASP A 194 -0.60 10.72 -14.16
N ARG A 195 0.68 10.47 -13.94
CA ARG A 195 1.72 10.56 -14.96
C ARG A 195 1.60 9.49 -16.04
N LEU A 196 1.05 8.30 -15.72
CA LEU A 196 0.83 7.23 -16.71
C LEU A 196 -0.14 7.66 -17.82
N THR A 197 -1.12 8.46 -17.48
CA THR A 197 -2.15 8.95 -18.41
C THR A 197 -1.92 10.39 -18.86
N GLY A 198 -0.96 11.09 -18.24
CA GLY A 198 -0.72 12.52 -18.47
C GLY A 198 -1.81 13.41 -17.86
N THR A 199 -2.62 12.89 -16.95
CA THR A 199 -3.69 13.65 -16.30
C THR A 199 -3.10 14.59 -15.23
N ILE A 200 -3.49 15.86 -15.26
CA ILE A 200 -3.16 16.85 -14.24
C ILE A 200 -4.31 16.88 -13.25
N GLY A 201 -4.00 16.67 -11.96
CA GLY A 201 -5.00 16.74 -10.90
C GLY A 201 -5.45 18.15 -10.60
N THR A 202 -6.69 18.30 -10.17
CA THR A 202 -7.33 19.59 -9.84
C THR A 202 -7.45 19.83 -8.33
N GLY A 203 -7.19 18.83 -7.49
CA GLY A 203 -7.34 18.86 -6.04
C GLY A 203 -6.15 19.45 -5.27
N VAL A 204 -5.26 20.21 -5.92
CA VAL A 204 -4.03 20.76 -5.31
C VAL A 204 -4.25 22.17 -4.82
#